data_26d8ac029d9c60388cc585e639ec6d17
#
_entry.id   26d8ac029d9c60388cc585e639ec6d17
#
_cell.length_a   1.000
_cell.length_b   1.000
_cell.length_c   1.000
_cell.angle_alpha   90.00
_cell.angle_beta   90.00
_cell.angle_gamma   90.00
#
_symmetry.space_group_name_H-M   'P 1'
#
loop_
_entity.id
_entity.type
_entity.pdbx_description
1 polymer ?
#
loop_
_entity_poly.entity_id
_entity_poly.type
_entity_poly.pdbx_seq_one_letter_code
_entity_poly.pdbx_strand_id
1 'polypeptide(L)'
;MRHGMLTRRGFLAASGGSLALIPASSLGAPGPLRPETFGARGDGVTNDSDAFAALAAEVNRSGGGEIALRPTTYVVGRQTKGERGGYSFAPAPIMHLLKCTAPLIIRGNGARLRCAPGLRYGTFDRNTGRATRHAMPYTAPGELAAPYRAMLRVEDCSGPVIIAGLEFDGDLQSLELGGTYGDTGWQIPAAGLHLMNNRGSEQLSDIHSHHHALDGILIDGADGRLARSTLQHVRSEYNGRQACSITGGSNYEFSDCRFSDSGRGGISSAPGAGVDIEAEGGKRIRNLRFLRCTFSNNKGAGLVADSGDSAGASFENCTFIGTTSWAAWPNKPRFSFSKCTFVGAITHAFGDPDPARACRFDYCRFLDDPALSPNGLVYGGANPSRPIADLPNNKNVLFDHCKFDLTHRSVLPWTTNVTIYANCSMSQRAPAKSYPRGTFTGLNRISGNVDLYSSRIQGELILNGRSVH
;
A
#
# COMPACT_ATOMS: atom_id res chain seq x y z
N MET A 1 57.01 -38.90 5.84
CA MET A 1 58.42 -38.47 6.00
C MET A 1 58.56 -37.01 5.62
N ARG A 2 58.98 -36.21 6.62
CA ARG A 2 59.83 -34.99 6.56
C ARG A 2 59.41 -33.90 5.56
N HIS A 3 58.95 -32.79 6.06
CA HIS A 3 59.61 -31.60 6.65
C HIS A 3 60.36 -30.74 5.65
N GLY A 4 60.10 -29.45 5.67
CA GLY A 4 60.99 -28.36 5.30
C GLY A 4 60.28 -27.06 4.97
N MET A 5 60.19 -26.30 5.77
CA MET A 5 60.19 -24.93 6.31
C MET A 5 61.26 -23.99 5.70
N LEU A 6 60.96 -22.68 5.72
CA LEU A 6 61.82 -21.47 5.76
C LEU A 6 62.33 -20.92 4.42
N THR A 7 62.52 -19.63 4.18
CA THR A 7 62.31 -18.29 4.75
C THR A 7 62.89 -17.21 3.83
N ARG A 8 62.46 -15.96 3.99
CA ARG A 8 63.19 -14.67 3.90
C ARG A 8 63.52 -13.98 2.57
N ARG A 9 62.91 -12.81 2.46
CA ARG A 9 63.45 -11.45 2.21
C ARG A 9 64.50 -11.25 1.10
N GLY A 10 64.18 -10.36 0.17
CA GLY A 10 65.11 -9.60 -0.65
C GLY A 10 64.54 -8.26 -1.03
N PHE A 11 65.03 -7.20 -0.41
CA PHE A 11 64.87 -5.79 -0.77
C PHE A 11 65.63 -5.50 -2.07
N LEU A 12 65.01 -4.77 -3.00
CA LEU A 12 65.78 -3.99 -3.98
C LEU A 12 65.01 -2.69 -4.27
N ALA A 13 65.62 -1.58 -3.91
CA ALA A 13 65.23 -0.24 -4.27
C ALA A 13 65.67 0.09 -5.71
N ALA A 14 64.85 0.78 -6.44
CA ALA A 14 65.29 1.50 -7.65
C ALA A 14 64.43 2.74 -7.86
N SER A 15 65.02 3.85 -7.64
CA SER A 15 65.05 5.14 -8.32
C SER A 15 63.74 5.75 -8.83
N GLY A 16 63.50 6.96 -8.33
CA GLY A 16 62.42 7.88 -8.58
C GLY A 16 62.28 8.39 -10.02
N GLY A 17 61.04 8.48 -10.39
CA GLY A 17 60.58 9.37 -11.44
C GLY A 17 59.40 10.15 -10.86
N SER A 18 59.59 11.42 -10.57
CA SER A 18 58.55 12.35 -10.19
C SER A 18 57.63 12.62 -11.38
N LEU A 19 56.55 11.84 -11.45
CA LEU A 19 55.39 12.25 -12.28
C LEU A 19 54.65 13.30 -11.47
N ALA A 20 54.69 14.53 -11.94
CA ALA A 20 53.86 15.61 -11.46
C ALA A 20 52.37 15.23 -11.66
N LEU A 21 51.73 14.85 -10.56
CA LEU A 21 50.27 14.72 -10.50
C LEU A 21 49.71 16.14 -10.70
N ILE A 22 49.21 16.39 -11.89
CA ILE A 22 48.29 17.50 -12.15
C ILE A 22 47.10 17.20 -11.22
N PRO A 23 46.72 18.08 -10.29
CA PRO A 23 45.52 17.89 -9.52
C PRO A 23 44.34 17.93 -10.56
N ALA A 24 43.68 16.77 -10.77
CA ALA A 24 42.37 16.74 -11.37
C ALA A 24 41.50 17.66 -10.52
N SER A 25 41.18 18.84 -11.05
CA SER A 25 40.21 19.74 -10.46
C SER A 25 38.96 18.88 -10.24
N SER A 26 38.66 18.55 -9.01
CA SER A 26 37.37 17.99 -8.64
C SER A 26 36.34 19.07 -8.99
N LEU A 27 35.77 18.98 -10.18
CA LEU A 27 34.51 19.63 -10.47
C LEU A 27 33.58 19.09 -9.40
N GLY A 28 33.33 19.87 -8.37
CA GLY A 28 32.43 19.52 -7.29
C GLY A 28 31.12 19.04 -7.91
N ALA A 29 30.62 17.89 -7.45
CA ALA A 29 29.31 17.43 -7.89
C ALA A 29 28.32 18.61 -7.80
N PRO A 30 27.52 18.89 -8.84
CA PRO A 30 26.56 19.97 -8.78
C PRO A 30 25.70 19.82 -7.55
N GLY A 31 25.54 20.89 -6.76
CA GLY A 31 24.75 20.87 -5.53
C GLY A 31 23.28 20.49 -5.84
N PRO A 32 22.49 20.19 -4.81
CA PRO A 32 21.11 19.77 -5.00
C PRO A 32 20.30 20.86 -5.71
N LEU A 33 19.47 20.43 -6.66
CA LEU A 33 18.52 21.29 -7.35
C LEU A 33 17.42 21.71 -6.35
N ARG A 34 17.03 22.97 -6.41
CA ARG A 34 15.99 23.54 -5.56
C ARG A 34 14.88 24.15 -6.42
N PRO A 35 13.59 23.94 -6.08
CA PRO A 35 12.49 24.52 -6.86
C PRO A 35 12.56 26.06 -6.93
N GLU A 36 13.13 26.73 -5.91
CA GLU A 36 13.33 28.17 -5.89
C GLU A 36 14.25 28.66 -7.02
N THR A 37 15.22 27.86 -7.43
CA THR A 37 16.09 28.19 -8.59
C THR A 37 15.31 28.25 -9.89
N PHE A 38 14.13 27.60 -9.91
CA PHE A 38 13.20 27.59 -11.04
C PHE A 38 11.99 28.51 -10.82
N GLY A 39 12.03 29.36 -9.78
CA GLY A 39 11.01 30.37 -9.52
C GLY A 39 9.94 30.02 -8.50
N ALA A 40 10.06 28.88 -7.80
CA ALA A 40 9.12 28.56 -6.73
C ALA A 40 9.27 29.54 -5.55
N ARG A 41 8.15 29.91 -4.94
CA ARG A 41 8.14 30.75 -3.74
C ARG A 41 8.08 29.96 -2.47
N GLY A 42 7.28 28.88 -2.44
CA GLY A 42 7.06 28.10 -1.24
C GLY A 42 6.49 28.94 -0.09
N ASP A 43 5.59 29.86 -0.40
CA ASP A 43 4.95 30.78 0.54
C ASP A 43 3.56 30.28 1.01
N GLY A 44 3.15 29.10 0.55
CA GLY A 44 1.86 28.49 0.87
C GLY A 44 0.67 29.12 0.13
N VAL A 45 0.91 30.07 -0.78
CA VAL A 45 -0.13 30.80 -1.51
C VAL A 45 0.09 30.78 -3.02
N THR A 46 1.31 31.10 -3.45
CA THR A 46 1.69 31.12 -4.87
C THR A 46 1.68 29.72 -5.44
N ASN A 47 1.11 29.54 -6.63
CA ASN A 47 1.14 28.26 -7.32
C ASN A 47 2.52 28.02 -7.96
N ASP A 48 3.24 27.05 -7.42
CA ASP A 48 4.62 26.72 -7.78
C ASP A 48 4.73 25.63 -8.87
N SER A 49 3.62 25.23 -9.52
CA SER A 49 3.60 24.12 -10.49
C SER A 49 4.61 24.28 -11.61
N ASP A 50 4.77 25.49 -12.16
CA ASP A 50 5.70 25.74 -13.26
C ASP A 50 7.15 25.53 -12.83
N ALA A 51 7.49 25.95 -11.63
CA ALA A 51 8.82 25.75 -11.07
C ALA A 51 9.13 24.26 -10.86
N PHE A 52 8.16 23.49 -10.37
CA PHE A 52 8.31 22.03 -10.23
C PHE A 52 8.38 21.32 -11.59
N ALA A 53 7.62 21.75 -12.59
CA ALA A 53 7.71 21.22 -13.94
C ALA A 53 9.07 21.52 -14.59
N ALA A 54 9.60 22.73 -14.42
CA ALA A 54 10.93 23.11 -14.90
C ALA A 54 12.06 22.36 -14.19
N LEU A 55 11.95 22.20 -12.86
CA LEU A 55 12.86 21.36 -12.07
C LEU A 55 12.87 19.91 -12.58
N ALA A 56 11.69 19.33 -12.81
CA ALA A 56 11.56 17.97 -13.33
C ALA A 56 12.19 17.83 -14.73
N ALA A 57 12.00 18.81 -15.60
CA ALA A 57 12.62 18.83 -16.92
C ALA A 57 14.16 18.84 -16.84
N GLU A 58 14.75 19.57 -15.91
CA GLU A 58 16.20 19.59 -15.69
C GLU A 58 16.73 18.25 -15.17
N VAL A 59 16.03 17.63 -14.19
CA VAL A 59 16.39 16.30 -13.67
C VAL A 59 16.31 15.26 -14.80
N ASN A 60 15.25 15.30 -15.60
CA ASN A 60 15.06 14.38 -16.73
C ASN A 60 16.16 14.54 -17.78
N ARG A 61 16.56 15.78 -18.08
CA ARG A 61 17.66 16.09 -19.00
C ARG A 61 19.00 15.56 -18.49
N SER A 62 19.22 15.63 -17.17
CA SER A 62 20.45 15.16 -16.51
C SER A 62 20.45 13.65 -16.27
N GLY A 63 19.31 12.98 -16.46
CA GLY A 63 19.18 11.54 -16.22
C GLY A 63 19.19 11.14 -14.75
N GLY A 64 18.90 12.05 -13.83
CA GLY A 64 18.87 11.90 -12.39
C GLY A 64 19.43 13.11 -11.64
N GLY A 65 19.70 12.97 -10.35
CA GLY A 65 20.26 14.03 -9.51
C GLY A 65 19.59 14.14 -8.15
N GLU A 66 20.00 15.13 -7.38
CA GLU A 66 19.46 15.40 -6.06
C GLU A 66 18.56 16.64 -6.08
N ILE A 67 17.35 16.51 -5.54
CA ILE A 67 16.40 17.60 -5.29
C ILE A 67 16.34 17.83 -3.77
N ALA A 68 16.46 19.08 -3.33
CA ALA A 68 16.28 19.45 -1.93
C ALA A 68 15.20 20.52 -1.79
N LEU A 69 14.14 20.21 -1.06
CA LEU A 69 13.07 21.13 -0.75
C LEU A 69 13.32 21.85 0.57
N ARG A 70 12.74 23.03 0.77
CA ARG A 70 12.69 23.70 2.06
C ARG A 70 11.51 23.16 2.90
N PRO A 71 11.58 23.19 4.23
CA PRO A 71 10.48 22.78 5.12
C PRO A 71 9.36 23.85 5.09
N THR A 72 8.62 23.89 3.99
CA THR A 72 7.54 24.84 3.72
C THR A 72 6.44 24.23 2.89
N THR A 73 5.34 24.94 2.68
CA THR A 73 4.24 24.53 1.82
C THR A 73 4.40 25.11 0.42
N TYR A 74 4.46 24.25 -0.57
CA TYR A 74 4.36 24.60 -1.98
C TYR A 74 2.95 24.27 -2.47
N VAL A 75 2.26 25.27 -3.06
CA VAL A 75 0.95 25.05 -3.67
C VAL A 75 1.17 24.57 -5.10
N VAL A 76 0.60 23.42 -5.46
CA VAL A 76 0.81 22.78 -6.75
C VAL A 76 -0.50 22.27 -7.36
N GLY A 77 -0.50 22.08 -8.65
CA GLY A 77 -1.66 21.62 -9.40
C GLY A 77 -2.22 22.72 -10.29
N ARG A 78 -2.47 22.36 -11.53
CA ARG A 78 -3.03 23.27 -12.54
C ARG A 78 -3.77 22.47 -13.59
N GLN A 79 -4.88 23.02 -14.03
CA GLN A 79 -5.69 22.46 -15.11
C GLN A 79 -5.59 23.34 -16.35
N THR A 80 -5.48 22.71 -17.51
CA THR A 80 -5.41 23.37 -18.81
C THR A 80 -6.71 23.15 -19.57
N LYS A 81 -7.10 24.08 -20.44
CA LYS A 81 -8.15 23.82 -21.43
C LYS A 81 -7.65 22.76 -22.40
N GLY A 82 -8.54 21.84 -22.80
CA GLY A 82 -8.18 20.82 -23.78
C GLY A 82 -7.95 21.41 -25.17
N GLU A 83 -7.15 20.72 -25.98
CA GLU A 83 -6.73 21.14 -27.33
C GLU A 83 -7.88 21.45 -28.30
N ARG A 84 -9.09 20.94 -28.05
CA ARG A 84 -10.28 21.10 -28.90
C ARG A 84 -11.21 22.23 -28.46
N GLY A 85 -10.74 23.10 -27.56
CA GLY A 85 -11.59 24.13 -26.96
C GLY A 85 -12.56 23.58 -25.90
N GLY A 86 -13.28 24.46 -25.24
CA GLY A 86 -14.21 24.11 -24.16
C GLY A 86 -13.51 23.84 -22.82
N TYR A 87 -14.26 23.29 -21.87
CA TYR A 87 -13.85 23.05 -20.49
C TYR A 87 -13.43 21.60 -20.30
N SER A 88 -12.21 21.21 -20.70
CA SER A 88 -11.74 19.83 -20.50
C SER A 88 -10.99 19.61 -19.19
N PHE A 89 -10.61 20.67 -18.49
CA PHE A 89 -9.93 20.61 -17.18
C PHE A 89 -8.86 19.50 -17.05
N ALA A 90 -8.04 19.34 -18.10
CA ALA A 90 -6.95 18.39 -18.11
C ALA A 90 -5.84 18.82 -17.14
N PRO A 91 -5.25 17.88 -16.37
CA PRO A 91 -4.20 18.21 -15.44
C PRO A 91 -2.89 18.53 -16.16
N ALA A 92 -2.22 19.61 -15.78
CA ALA A 92 -0.83 19.83 -16.14
C ALA A 92 0.09 18.94 -15.26
N PRO A 93 1.21 18.45 -15.80
CA PRO A 93 2.22 17.77 -14.98
C PRO A 93 2.76 18.70 -13.89
N ILE A 94 2.98 18.13 -12.68
CA ILE A 94 3.65 18.82 -11.57
C ILE A 94 5.12 18.40 -11.56
N MET A 95 5.43 17.30 -10.90
CA MET A 95 6.79 16.76 -10.84
C MET A 95 6.79 15.36 -11.47
N HIS A 96 7.05 15.29 -12.77
CA HIS A 96 7.14 14.05 -13.52
C HIS A 96 8.60 13.74 -13.85
N LEU A 97 9.20 12.83 -13.09
CA LEU A 97 10.58 12.38 -13.21
C LEU A 97 10.62 11.10 -14.03
N LEU A 98 11.33 11.12 -15.13
CA LEU A 98 11.22 10.12 -16.19
C LEU A 98 12.60 9.62 -16.62
N LYS A 99 12.73 8.28 -16.74
CA LYS A 99 13.90 7.62 -17.34
C LYS A 99 15.24 7.97 -16.69
N CYS A 100 15.25 8.21 -15.37
CA CYS A 100 16.49 8.45 -14.65
C CYS A 100 17.36 7.18 -14.64
N THR A 101 18.57 7.28 -15.15
CA THR A 101 19.56 6.18 -15.17
C THR A 101 20.59 6.33 -14.04
N ALA A 102 20.85 7.54 -13.59
CA ALA A 102 21.63 7.87 -12.40
C ALA A 102 20.72 7.91 -11.14
N PRO A 103 21.29 7.94 -9.94
CA PRO A 103 20.50 8.08 -8.71
C PRO A 103 19.60 9.33 -8.73
N LEU A 104 18.34 9.12 -8.36
CA LEU A 104 17.35 10.17 -8.12
C LEU A 104 17.10 10.29 -6.64
N ILE A 105 17.47 11.41 -6.02
CA ILE A 105 17.34 11.63 -4.59
C ILE A 105 16.44 12.85 -4.36
N ILE A 106 15.37 12.68 -3.58
CA ILE A 106 14.46 13.78 -3.20
C ILE A 106 14.47 13.90 -1.68
N ARG A 107 15.05 15.00 -1.19
CA ARG A 107 15.04 15.39 0.22
C ARG A 107 13.91 16.39 0.43
N GLY A 108 12.79 15.92 0.96
CA GLY A 108 11.64 16.75 1.28
C GLY A 108 11.90 17.67 2.47
N ASN A 109 12.69 17.24 3.46
CA ASN A 109 13.04 18.03 4.65
C ASN A 109 11.81 18.57 5.41
N GLY A 110 10.67 17.85 5.38
CA GLY A 110 9.40 18.30 5.96
C GLY A 110 8.61 19.25 5.06
N ALA A 111 8.92 19.35 3.78
CA ALA A 111 8.12 20.09 2.81
C ALA A 111 6.75 19.43 2.61
N ARG A 112 5.76 20.29 2.30
CA ARG A 112 4.41 19.89 1.93
C ARG A 112 4.11 20.36 0.50
N LEU A 113 3.74 19.44 -0.37
CA LEU A 113 3.12 19.74 -1.66
C LEU A 113 1.60 19.70 -1.46
N ARG A 114 0.95 20.85 -1.51
CA ARG A 114 -0.50 20.99 -1.33
C ARG A 114 -1.19 21.32 -2.64
N CYS A 115 -2.30 20.62 -2.92
CA CYS A 115 -3.12 20.92 -4.08
C CYS A 115 -3.63 22.38 -4.05
N ALA A 116 -3.60 23.04 -5.19
CA ALA A 116 -4.18 24.37 -5.34
C ALA A 116 -5.71 24.30 -5.16
N PRO A 117 -6.31 25.24 -4.40
CA PRO A 117 -7.75 25.27 -4.20
C PRO A 117 -8.51 25.61 -5.50
N GLY A 118 -9.78 25.18 -5.56
CA GLY A 118 -10.70 25.46 -6.67
C GLY A 118 -10.42 24.68 -7.95
N LEU A 119 -9.48 23.73 -7.94
CA LEU A 119 -9.33 22.79 -9.04
C LEU A 119 -10.51 21.81 -9.08
N ARG A 120 -10.81 21.31 -10.27
CA ARG A 120 -11.97 20.46 -10.51
C ARG A 120 -11.61 18.98 -10.56
N TYR A 121 -12.47 18.18 -9.95
CA TYR A 121 -12.38 16.73 -10.00
C TYR A 121 -13.74 16.13 -10.28
N GLY A 122 -13.83 15.28 -11.31
CA GLY A 122 -15.08 14.60 -11.69
C GLY A 122 -15.52 14.92 -13.09
N THR A 123 -16.83 15.06 -13.30
CA THR A 123 -17.42 15.32 -14.62
C THR A 123 -18.02 16.70 -14.74
N PHE A 124 -17.70 17.35 -15.86
CA PHE A 124 -18.13 18.71 -16.16
C PHE A 124 -18.53 18.81 -17.64
N ASP A 125 -19.62 19.50 -17.88
CA ASP A 125 -20.07 19.79 -19.25
C ASP A 125 -19.02 20.60 -20.02
N ARG A 126 -18.69 20.15 -21.21
CA ARG A 126 -17.61 20.77 -22.03
C ARG A 126 -17.91 22.20 -22.47
N ASN A 127 -19.18 22.54 -22.66
CA ASN A 127 -19.56 23.81 -23.22
C ASN A 127 -19.77 24.86 -22.13
N THR A 128 -20.37 24.45 -21.01
CA THR A 128 -20.76 25.34 -19.94
C THR A 128 -19.80 25.34 -18.75
N GLY A 129 -18.96 24.31 -18.61
CA GLY A 129 -18.09 24.10 -17.47
C GLY A 129 -18.83 23.76 -16.17
N ARG A 130 -20.14 23.47 -16.22
CA ARG A 130 -20.91 23.11 -15.04
C ARG A 130 -20.74 21.64 -14.70
N ALA A 131 -20.81 21.35 -13.40
CA ALA A 131 -20.81 19.97 -12.94
C ALA A 131 -21.97 19.19 -13.56
N THR A 132 -21.69 18.01 -14.08
CA THR A 132 -22.68 17.10 -14.68
C THR A 132 -22.86 15.88 -13.78
N ARG A 133 -24.03 15.22 -13.89
CA ARG A 133 -24.29 13.92 -13.28
C ARG A 133 -24.44 12.91 -14.41
N HIS A 134 -23.46 12.04 -14.52
CA HIS A 134 -23.56 10.92 -15.45
C HIS A 134 -23.74 9.62 -14.67
N ALA A 135 -24.55 8.73 -15.25
CA ALA A 135 -24.61 7.36 -14.76
C ALA A 135 -23.28 6.67 -15.04
N MET A 136 -22.73 6.04 -14.00
CA MET A 136 -21.54 5.22 -14.14
C MET A 136 -21.78 4.02 -15.07
N PRO A 137 -20.71 3.44 -15.59
CA PRO A 137 -19.32 3.65 -15.19
C PRO A 137 -18.57 4.69 -16.02
N TYR A 138 -19.11 5.22 -17.14
CA TYR A 138 -18.23 5.89 -18.10
C TYR A 138 -18.86 7.12 -18.72
N THR A 139 -18.26 8.27 -18.50
CA THR A 139 -18.46 9.45 -19.30
C THR A 139 -17.46 9.51 -20.45
N ALA A 140 -17.74 10.34 -21.43
CA ALA A 140 -16.76 10.64 -22.47
C ALA A 140 -15.48 11.22 -21.83
N PRO A 141 -14.27 10.74 -22.20
CA PRO A 141 -13.01 11.16 -21.60
C PRO A 141 -12.80 12.68 -21.53
N GLY A 142 -13.41 13.44 -22.41
CA GLY A 142 -13.28 14.89 -22.43
C GLY A 142 -14.16 15.64 -21.43
N GLU A 143 -15.01 14.97 -20.68
CA GLU A 143 -15.83 15.55 -19.63
C GLU A 143 -15.20 15.31 -18.25
N LEU A 144 -14.14 14.49 -18.18
CA LEU A 144 -13.44 14.19 -16.96
C LEU A 144 -12.46 15.29 -16.61
N ALA A 145 -12.56 15.79 -15.39
CA ALA A 145 -11.63 16.74 -14.81
C ALA A 145 -10.75 16.06 -13.77
N ALA A 146 -9.44 16.32 -13.81
CA ALA A 146 -8.49 15.86 -12.81
C ALA A 146 -7.60 17.04 -12.37
N PRO A 147 -7.34 17.23 -11.05
CA PRO A 147 -6.50 18.33 -10.57
C PRO A 147 -5.02 18.08 -10.87
N TYR A 148 -4.61 16.83 -10.88
CA TYR A 148 -3.27 16.31 -11.23
C TYR A 148 -3.42 14.81 -11.54
N ARG A 149 -2.44 14.21 -12.23
CA ARG A 149 -2.37 12.73 -12.35
C ARG A 149 -1.76 12.12 -11.09
N ALA A 150 -0.59 12.65 -10.71
CA ALA A 150 0.06 12.44 -9.43
C ALA A 150 0.83 13.72 -9.08
N MET A 151 0.99 14.04 -7.80
CA MET A 151 1.81 15.18 -7.38
C MET A 151 3.28 14.93 -7.69
N LEU A 152 3.75 13.72 -7.39
CA LEU A 152 5.04 13.20 -7.81
C LEU A 152 4.83 11.90 -8.59
N ARG A 153 5.32 11.86 -9.81
CA ARG A 153 5.39 10.64 -10.62
C ARG A 153 6.83 10.34 -10.96
N VAL A 154 7.28 9.13 -10.66
CA VAL A 154 8.60 8.62 -11.00
C VAL A 154 8.41 7.42 -11.92
N GLU A 155 8.90 7.51 -13.15
CA GLU A 155 8.57 6.57 -14.22
C GLU A 155 9.79 6.10 -15.00
N ASP A 156 9.82 4.80 -15.34
CA ASP A 156 10.82 4.15 -16.20
C ASP A 156 12.28 4.34 -15.73
N CYS A 157 12.51 4.59 -14.44
CA CYS A 157 13.86 4.79 -13.91
C CYS A 157 14.60 3.46 -13.74
N SER A 158 15.82 3.38 -14.24
CA SER A 158 16.74 2.25 -14.02
C SER A 158 17.73 2.50 -12.89
N GLY A 159 18.02 3.76 -12.57
CA GLY A 159 18.79 4.16 -11.41
C GLY A 159 17.99 4.03 -10.09
N PRO A 160 18.67 4.04 -8.94
CA PRO A 160 18.00 4.03 -7.65
C PRO A 160 17.21 5.31 -7.40
N VAL A 161 16.05 5.19 -6.77
CA VAL A 161 15.15 6.29 -6.38
C VAL A 161 15.08 6.35 -4.86
N ILE A 162 15.36 7.50 -4.29
CA ILE A 162 15.32 7.76 -2.85
C ILE A 162 14.44 8.98 -2.60
N ILE A 163 13.39 8.85 -1.79
CA ILE A 163 12.46 9.94 -1.44
C ILE A 163 12.29 9.93 0.08
N ALA A 164 12.57 11.07 0.73
CA ALA A 164 12.50 11.15 2.18
C ALA A 164 11.89 12.47 2.67
N GLY A 165 11.07 12.39 3.74
CA GLY A 165 10.60 13.54 4.49
C GLY A 165 9.67 14.48 3.72
N LEU A 166 8.67 13.96 3.00
CA LEU A 166 7.79 14.73 2.12
C LEU A 166 6.31 14.43 2.41
N GLU A 167 5.50 15.50 2.46
CA GLU A 167 4.05 15.45 2.59
C GLU A 167 3.38 15.76 1.24
N PHE A 168 2.45 14.92 0.84
CA PHE A 168 1.57 15.08 -0.32
C PHE A 168 0.14 15.30 0.20
N ASP A 169 -0.36 16.51 0.06
CA ASP A 169 -1.71 16.90 0.50
C ASP A 169 -2.59 17.19 -0.71
N GLY A 170 -3.54 16.30 -0.95
CA GLY A 170 -4.50 16.43 -2.03
C GLY A 170 -5.53 17.54 -1.83
N ASP A 171 -5.61 18.08 -0.61
CA ASP A 171 -6.54 19.15 -0.21
C ASP A 171 -7.96 18.94 -0.78
N LEU A 172 -8.43 17.69 -0.68
CA LEU A 172 -9.68 17.21 -1.28
C LEU A 172 -10.88 18.11 -1.02
N GLN A 173 -10.89 18.74 0.16
CA GLN A 173 -12.00 19.60 0.58
C GLN A 173 -12.03 20.95 -0.16
N SER A 174 -10.91 21.37 -0.75
CA SER A 174 -10.82 22.59 -1.54
C SER A 174 -11.14 22.41 -3.02
N LEU A 175 -11.38 21.17 -3.47
CA LEU A 175 -11.70 20.86 -4.86
C LEU A 175 -13.17 21.16 -5.18
N GLU A 176 -13.43 21.65 -6.40
CA GLU A 176 -14.77 21.69 -6.97
C GLU A 176 -15.13 20.31 -7.53
N LEU A 177 -16.14 19.67 -6.94
CA LEU A 177 -16.54 18.32 -7.31
C LEU A 177 -17.66 18.30 -8.35
N GLY A 178 -17.48 17.56 -9.44
CA GLY A 178 -18.48 17.35 -10.47
C GLY A 178 -18.85 15.87 -10.65
N GLY A 179 -20.13 15.57 -10.84
CA GLY A 179 -20.59 14.22 -11.10
C GLY A 179 -20.93 13.43 -9.84
N THR A 180 -20.95 12.09 -9.99
CA THR A 180 -21.24 11.14 -8.91
C THR A 180 -19.96 10.40 -8.54
N TYR A 181 -19.63 10.42 -7.26
CA TYR A 181 -18.48 9.71 -6.69
C TYR A 181 -18.96 8.59 -5.78
N GLY A 182 -18.08 7.72 -5.42
CA GLY A 182 -18.34 6.62 -4.51
C GLY A 182 -18.19 5.27 -5.22
N ASP A 183 -18.97 4.29 -4.82
CA ASP A 183 -18.89 2.89 -5.28
C ASP A 183 -19.18 2.69 -6.79
N THR A 184 -19.12 3.74 -7.54
CA THR A 184 -19.48 3.80 -8.95
C THR A 184 -18.29 3.71 -9.89
N GLY A 185 -17.06 3.52 -9.35
CA GLY A 185 -15.88 3.17 -10.14
C GLY A 185 -15.20 4.30 -10.90
N TRP A 186 -15.45 5.57 -10.57
CA TRP A 186 -14.66 6.66 -11.14
C TRP A 186 -13.20 6.56 -10.72
N GLN A 187 -12.36 6.17 -11.65
CA GLN A 187 -10.92 6.10 -11.46
C GLN A 187 -10.23 7.26 -12.18
N ILE A 188 -10.64 8.47 -11.87
CA ILE A 188 -10.01 9.67 -12.41
C ILE A 188 -8.68 9.87 -11.68
N PRO A 189 -7.55 10.02 -12.38
CA PRO A 189 -6.25 10.19 -11.74
C PRO A 189 -6.21 11.39 -10.79
N ALA A 190 -5.77 11.15 -9.57
CA ALA A 190 -5.48 12.16 -8.56
C ALA A 190 -4.71 11.51 -7.40
N ALA A 191 -3.54 10.93 -7.67
CA ALA A 191 -2.73 10.27 -6.67
C ALA A 191 -1.68 11.20 -6.04
N GLY A 192 -1.26 10.92 -4.82
CA GLY A 192 -0.15 11.66 -4.21
C GLY A 192 1.18 11.29 -4.86
N LEU A 193 1.59 10.06 -4.71
CA LEU A 193 2.81 9.50 -5.27
C LEU A 193 2.49 8.35 -6.23
N HIS A 194 3.11 8.36 -7.40
CA HIS A 194 3.03 7.28 -8.37
C HIS A 194 4.42 6.79 -8.77
N LEU A 195 4.75 5.57 -8.39
CA LEU A 195 5.95 4.86 -8.82
C LEU A 195 5.57 3.93 -9.97
N MET A 196 6.09 4.18 -11.17
CA MET A 196 5.68 3.47 -12.36
C MET A 196 6.86 2.87 -13.11
N ASN A 197 6.81 1.57 -13.32
CA ASN A 197 7.71 0.85 -14.24
C ASN A 197 9.21 0.98 -13.90
N ASN A 198 9.57 1.39 -12.68
CA ASN A 198 10.96 1.56 -12.27
C ASN A 198 11.64 0.19 -12.10
N ARG A 199 12.84 0.06 -12.62
CA ARG A 199 13.67 -1.16 -12.51
C ARG A 199 14.71 -1.05 -11.40
N GLY A 200 15.14 0.16 -11.06
CA GLY A 200 16.03 0.44 -9.94
C GLY A 200 15.36 0.18 -8.59
N SER A 201 16.13 0.21 -7.51
CA SER A 201 15.59 0.16 -6.16
C SER A 201 14.84 1.46 -5.84
N GLU A 202 13.79 1.35 -5.05
CA GLU A 202 13.05 2.51 -4.54
C GLU A 202 13.12 2.49 -3.01
N GLN A 203 13.52 3.59 -2.40
CA GLN A 203 13.62 3.77 -0.96
C GLN A 203 12.81 5.00 -0.57
N LEU A 204 11.73 4.77 0.14
CA LEU A 204 10.85 5.83 0.64
C LEU A 204 10.90 5.83 2.16
N SER A 205 11.07 7.02 2.75
CA SER A 205 11.01 7.16 4.21
C SER A 205 10.31 8.45 4.62
N ASP A 206 9.57 8.37 5.73
CA ASP A 206 8.92 9.52 6.35
C ASP A 206 8.03 10.29 5.34
N ILE A 207 7.17 9.55 4.64
CA ILE A 207 6.22 10.06 3.65
C ILE A 207 4.82 10.14 4.29
N HIS A 208 4.15 11.27 4.10
CA HIS A 208 2.75 11.43 4.43
C HIS A 208 1.95 11.79 3.17
N SER A 209 1.05 10.90 2.73
CA SER A 209 0.21 11.13 1.55
C SER A 209 -1.27 11.06 1.94
N HIS A 210 -2.02 12.16 1.75
CA HIS A 210 -3.38 12.24 2.29
C HIS A 210 -4.31 13.14 1.49
N HIS A 211 -5.62 12.94 1.70
CA HIS A 211 -6.71 13.74 1.14
C HIS A 211 -6.66 13.86 -0.40
N HIS A 212 -6.14 12.83 -1.08
CA HIS A 212 -6.21 12.74 -2.53
C HIS A 212 -7.60 12.23 -2.98
N ALA A 213 -8.06 12.70 -4.13
CA ALA A 213 -9.37 12.29 -4.65
C ALA A 213 -9.37 10.84 -5.18
N LEU A 214 -8.21 10.24 -5.41
CA LEU A 214 -8.04 8.81 -5.75
C LEU A 214 -7.15 8.14 -4.71
N ASP A 215 -5.93 7.76 -5.04
CA ASP A 215 -5.03 7.00 -4.18
C ASP A 215 -3.98 7.88 -3.51
N GLY A 216 -3.60 7.52 -2.30
CA GLY A 216 -2.45 8.17 -1.66
C GLY A 216 -1.14 7.79 -2.35
N ILE A 217 -0.91 6.51 -2.53
CA ILE A 217 0.28 5.94 -3.16
C ILE A 217 -0.14 4.90 -4.19
N LEU A 218 0.39 4.99 -5.40
CA LEU A 218 0.22 4.00 -6.46
C LEU A 218 1.58 3.42 -6.85
N ILE A 219 1.74 2.11 -6.70
CA ILE A 219 2.91 1.35 -7.11
C ILE A 219 2.53 0.48 -8.29
N ASP A 220 2.91 0.90 -9.47
CA ASP A 220 2.77 0.17 -10.73
C ASP A 220 4.16 -0.33 -11.20
N GLY A 221 4.80 -1.14 -10.35
CA GLY A 221 6.19 -1.57 -10.53
C GLY A 221 6.43 -2.38 -11.80
N ALA A 222 7.68 -2.38 -12.28
CA ALA A 222 8.07 -3.12 -13.48
C ALA A 222 7.93 -4.63 -13.27
N ASP A 223 7.39 -5.35 -14.26
CA ASP A 223 7.33 -6.80 -14.22
C ASP A 223 8.74 -7.41 -14.28
N GLY A 224 8.94 -8.52 -13.53
CA GLY A 224 10.22 -9.22 -13.46
C GLY A 224 11.37 -8.46 -12.80
N ARG A 225 11.11 -7.34 -12.14
CA ARG A 225 12.07 -6.55 -11.41
C ARG A 225 12.70 -7.36 -10.26
N LEU A 226 14.02 -7.30 -10.11
CA LEU A 226 14.78 -8.00 -9.08
C LEU A 226 15.19 -7.07 -7.92
N ALA A 227 15.31 -5.78 -8.16
CA ALA A 227 15.72 -4.82 -7.16
C ALA A 227 14.77 -4.82 -5.95
N ARG A 228 15.34 -4.82 -4.73
CA ARG A 228 14.57 -4.67 -3.49
C ARG A 228 14.24 -3.21 -3.27
N SER A 229 12.99 -2.96 -2.87
CA SER A 229 12.52 -1.62 -2.48
C SER A 229 11.98 -1.61 -1.07
N THR A 230 12.11 -0.47 -0.42
CA THR A 230 11.69 -0.27 0.97
C THR A 230 10.84 0.97 1.12
N LEU A 231 9.75 0.84 1.86
CA LEU A 231 8.90 1.92 2.31
C LEU A 231 8.87 1.88 3.84
N GLN A 232 9.39 2.92 4.50
CA GLN A 232 9.50 2.98 5.94
C GLN A 232 8.83 4.24 6.49
N HIS A 233 8.08 4.12 7.61
CA HIS A 233 7.36 5.23 8.25
C HIS A 233 6.46 6.00 7.26
N VAL A 234 5.81 5.28 6.36
CA VAL A 234 4.88 5.85 5.39
C VAL A 234 3.47 5.89 5.99
N ARG A 235 2.85 7.06 5.97
CA ARG A 235 1.44 7.26 6.31
C ARG A 235 0.67 7.62 5.05
N SER A 236 -0.39 6.87 4.77
CA SER A 236 -1.31 7.21 3.69
C SER A 236 -2.74 7.09 4.20
N GLU A 237 -3.48 8.22 4.17
CA GLU A 237 -4.76 8.30 4.88
C GLU A 237 -5.73 9.30 4.25
N TYR A 238 -7.04 9.10 4.50
CA TYR A 238 -8.13 9.97 4.02
C TYR A 238 -8.19 10.15 2.50
N ASN A 239 -7.67 9.20 1.73
CA ASN A 239 -7.73 9.23 0.27
C ASN A 239 -9.08 8.69 -0.22
N GLY A 240 -9.52 9.16 -1.37
CA GLY A 240 -10.85 8.85 -1.90
C GLY A 240 -11.05 7.39 -2.27
N ARG A 241 -10.00 6.68 -2.74
CA ARG A 241 -10.07 5.26 -3.10
C ARG A 241 -9.24 4.41 -2.16
N GLN A 242 -7.93 4.46 -2.26
CA GLN A 242 -7.04 3.58 -1.50
C GLN A 242 -5.91 4.36 -0.83
N ALA A 243 -5.46 3.89 0.32
CA ALA A 243 -4.26 4.45 0.89
C ALA A 243 -3.04 4.04 0.06
N CYS A 244 -2.95 2.77 -0.35
CA CYS A 244 -1.90 2.28 -1.24
C CYS A 244 -2.46 1.24 -2.22
N SER A 245 -2.25 1.46 -3.51
CA SER A 245 -2.56 0.53 -4.59
C SER A 245 -1.27 -0.06 -5.15
N ILE A 246 -1.19 -1.38 -5.26
CA ILE A 246 -0.06 -2.10 -5.84
C ILE A 246 -0.57 -2.87 -7.04
N THR A 247 -0.27 -2.37 -8.25
CA THR A 247 -0.76 -2.93 -9.52
C THR A 247 0.30 -3.67 -10.30
N GLY A 248 1.53 -3.72 -9.79
CA GLY A 248 2.64 -4.46 -10.41
C GLY A 248 3.92 -4.42 -9.58
N GLY A 249 4.88 -5.23 -9.95
CA GLY A 249 6.22 -5.26 -9.38
C GLY A 249 6.42 -6.30 -8.28
N SER A 250 7.66 -6.39 -7.80
CA SER A 250 8.08 -7.43 -6.85
C SER A 250 9.13 -6.90 -5.88
N ASN A 251 9.32 -7.62 -4.76
CA ASN A 251 10.37 -7.36 -3.78
C ASN A 251 10.22 -6.01 -3.04
N TYR A 252 9.00 -5.64 -2.67
CA TYR A 252 8.72 -4.48 -1.83
C TYR A 252 8.62 -4.90 -0.37
N GLU A 253 9.27 -4.13 0.51
CA GLU A 253 9.15 -4.23 1.95
C GLU A 253 8.60 -2.93 2.53
N PHE A 254 7.51 -3.06 3.29
CA PHE A 254 6.86 -1.99 4.02
C PHE A 254 7.13 -2.19 5.51
N SER A 255 7.69 -1.20 6.19
CA SER A 255 7.94 -1.28 7.62
C SER A 255 7.41 -0.05 8.35
N ASP A 256 6.74 -0.28 9.46
CA ASP A 256 6.20 0.78 10.32
C ASP A 256 5.28 1.77 9.57
N CYS A 257 4.51 1.24 8.59
CA CYS A 257 3.61 2.03 7.75
C CYS A 257 2.17 2.02 8.28
N ARG A 258 1.43 3.07 7.93
CA ARG A 258 0.00 3.18 8.25
C ARG A 258 -0.80 3.46 6.98
N PHE A 259 -1.84 2.64 6.74
CA PHE A 259 -2.76 2.73 5.62
C PHE A 259 -4.19 2.80 6.17
N SER A 260 -4.75 4.00 6.25
CA SER A 260 -6.00 4.19 7.01
C SER A 260 -6.95 5.20 6.38
N ASP A 261 -8.18 5.15 6.85
CA ASP A 261 -9.22 6.15 6.60
C ASP A 261 -9.55 6.37 5.11
N SER A 262 -9.26 5.39 4.24
CA SER A 262 -9.63 5.43 2.82
C SER A 262 -11.14 5.55 2.64
N GLY A 263 -11.58 6.44 1.74
CA GLY A 263 -12.99 6.74 1.49
C GLY A 263 -13.67 7.56 2.58
N ARG A 264 -12.93 8.16 3.52
CA ARG A 264 -13.47 8.95 4.64
C ARG A 264 -13.17 10.44 4.56
N GLY A 265 -12.48 10.89 3.52
CA GLY A 265 -12.12 12.29 3.31
C GLY A 265 -13.16 13.14 2.56
N GLY A 266 -14.37 12.61 2.30
CA GLY A 266 -15.44 13.30 1.54
C GLY A 266 -15.73 12.70 0.17
N ILE A 267 -14.79 12.03 -0.47
CA ILE A 267 -14.97 11.16 -1.63
C ILE A 267 -14.75 9.70 -1.21
N SER A 268 -15.51 8.80 -1.83
CA SER A 268 -15.31 7.37 -1.66
C SER A 268 -15.50 6.66 -2.99
N SER A 269 -14.50 5.88 -3.39
CA SER A 269 -14.56 5.01 -4.56
C SER A 269 -14.16 3.58 -4.16
N ALA A 270 -14.77 2.59 -4.80
CA ALA A 270 -14.44 1.19 -4.55
C ALA A 270 -12.99 0.88 -5.01
N PRO A 271 -12.31 -0.04 -4.30
CA PRO A 271 -12.74 -0.80 -3.14
C PRO A 271 -12.62 -0.05 -1.81
N GLY A 272 -12.07 1.16 -1.73
CA GLY A 272 -11.92 1.93 -0.50
C GLY A 272 -10.97 1.28 0.52
N ALA A 273 -9.99 0.53 0.06
CA ALA A 273 -9.13 -0.29 0.88
C ALA A 273 -7.95 0.48 1.52
N GLY A 274 -7.39 -0.07 2.59
CA GLY A 274 -6.10 0.39 3.10
C GLY A 274 -4.99 0.07 2.10
N VAL A 275 -4.81 -1.19 1.78
CA VAL A 275 -3.92 -1.65 0.70
C VAL A 275 -4.68 -2.57 -0.24
N ASP A 276 -4.53 -2.34 -1.53
CA ASP A 276 -5.03 -3.20 -2.59
C ASP A 276 -3.86 -3.81 -3.37
N ILE A 277 -3.85 -5.15 -3.47
CA ILE A 277 -2.82 -5.92 -4.17
C ILE A 277 -3.49 -6.58 -5.38
N GLU A 278 -3.52 -5.87 -6.49
CA GLU A 278 -4.21 -6.26 -7.72
C GLU A 278 -3.32 -6.07 -8.93
N ALA A 279 -2.68 -7.14 -9.42
CA ALA A 279 -1.84 -7.06 -10.61
C ALA A 279 -2.66 -6.73 -11.85
N GLU A 280 -2.31 -5.64 -12.52
CA GLU A 280 -3.01 -5.11 -13.69
C GLU A 280 -2.13 -5.17 -14.96
N GLY A 281 -2.74 -5.05 -16.13
CA GLY A 281 -2.04 -4.91 -17.41
C GLY A 281 -1.11 -6.09 -17.75
N GLY A 282 -1.42 -7.29 -17.25
CA GLY A 282 -0.59 -8.49 -17.48
C GLY A 282 0.69 -8.55 -16.62
N LYS A 283 0.87 -7.61 -15.70
CA LYS A 283 1.99 -7.61 -14.74
C LYS A 283 1.80 -8.68 -13.66
N ARG A 284 2.86 -8.89 -12.89
CA ARG A 284 2.88 -9.81 -11.75
C ARG A 284 3.31 -9.10 -10.49
N ILE A 285 2.72 -9.51 -9.36
CA ILE A 285 3.13 -9.06 -8.03
C ILE A 285 3.67 -10.25 -7.25
N ARG A 286 4.91 -10.14 -6.76
CA ARG A 286 5.60 -11.20 -6.01
C ARG A 286 6.42 -10.64 -4.85
N ASN A 287 6.57 -11.43 -3.78
CA ASN A 287 7.47 -11.15 -2.67
C ASN A 287 7.25 -9.79 -2.01
N LEU A 288 6.01 -9.53 -1.57
CA LEU A 288 5.70 -8.39 -0.72
C LEU A 288 5.95 -8.75 0.74
N ARG A 289 6.44 -7.81 1.53
CA ARG A 289 6.64 -7.96 2.96
C ARG A 289 6.14 -6.74 3.70
N PHE A 290 5.30 -6.97 4.71
CA PHE A 290 4.77 -5.93 5.60
C PHE A 290 5.19 -6.24 7.03
N LEU A 291 5.90 -5.31 7.67
CA LEU A 291 6.41 -5.41 9.04
C LEU A 291 5.82 -4.32 9.91
N ARG A 292 5.16 -4.66 11.01
CA ARG A 292 4.60 -3.70 11.97
C ARG A 292 3.72 -2.61 11.32
N CYS A 293 3.00 -2.98 10.26
CA CYS A 293 2.11 -2.06 9.57
C CYS A 293 0.70 -2.10 10.18
N THR A 294 -0.01 -0.98 10.03
CA THR A 294 -1.40 -0.83 10.49
C THR A 294 -2.31 -0.51 9.31
N PHE A 295 -3.41 -1.25 9.21
CA PHE A 295 -4.47 -1.12 8.21
C PHE A 295 -5.79 -0.88 8.96
N SER A 296 -6.27 0.37 9.00
CA SER A 296 -7.36 0.69 9.93
C SER A 296 -8.38 1.68 9.40
N ASN A 297 -9.62 1.52 9.83
CA ASN A 297 -10.70 2.48 9.61
C ASN A 297 -10.99 2.83 8.15
N ASN A 298 -10.63 1.97 7.22
CA ASN A 298 -10.95 2.15 5.81
C ASN A 298 -12.44 1.91 5.57
N LYS A 299 -13.05 2.59 4.60
CA LYS A 299 -14.44 2.33 4.22
C LYS A 299 -14.59 0.94 3.61
N GLY A 300 -13.62 0.53 2.81
CA GLY A 300 -13.42 -0.84 2.37
C GLY A 300 -12.60 -1.68 3.34
N ALA A 301 -12.04 -2.77 2.87
CA ALA A 301 -11.23 -3.64 3.69
C ALA A 301 -9.87 -3.02 4.08
N GLY A 302 -9.31 -3.47 5.19
CA GLY A 302 -7.93 -3.10 5.55
C GLY A 302 -6.93 -3.53 4.48
N LEU A 303 -7.04 -4.79 4.03
CA LEU A 303 -6.29 -5.40 2.93
C LEU A 303 -7.26 -6.06 1.95
N VAL A 304 -7.11 -5.77 0.66
CA VAL A 304 -7.74 -6.53 -0.43
C VAL A 304 -6.66 -7.15 -1.30
N ALA A 305 -6.84 -8.42 -1.66
CA ALA A 305 -6.02 -9.13 -2.63
C ALA A 305 -6.86 -10.25 -3.24
N ASP A 306 -7.63 -9.95 -4.28
CA ASP A 306 -8.59 -10.91 -4.84
C ASP A 306 -8.49 -11.10 -6.36
N SER A 307 -7.87 -10.17 -7.09
CA SER A 307 -7.74 -10.24 -8.54
C SER A 307 -6.29 -10.12 -9.02
N GLY A 308 -6.06 -10.30 -10.32
CA GLY A 308 -4.75 -10.25 -10.96
C GLY A 308 -3.79 -11.38 -10.58
N ASP A 309 -2.61 -11.41 -11.18
CA ASP A 309 -1.56 -12.40 -10.92
C ASP A 309 -0.64 -11.98 -9.77
N SER A 310 -1.14 -12.13 -8.54
CA SER A 310 -0.42 -11.79 -7.31
C SER A 310 -0.14 -13.04 -6.47
N ALA A 311 1.04 -13.14 -5.85
CA ALA A 311 1.39 -14.24 -4.96
C ALA A 311 2.55 -13.89 -4.03
N GLY A 312 2.59 -14.53 -2.86
CA GLY A 312 3.73 -14.45 -1.94
C GLY A 312 3.81 -13.10 -1.24
N ALA A 313 2.82 -12.78 -0.40
CA ALA A 313 2.89 -11.67 0.54
C ALA A 313 2.99 -12.17 1.98
N SER A 314 3.87 -11.56 2.76
CA SER A 314 4.04 -11.87 4.18
C SER A 314 3.76 -10.65 5.05
N PHE A 315 3.03 -10.88 6.14
CA PHE A 315 2.67 -9.86 7.11
C PHE A 315 3.17 -10.30 8.49
N GLU A 316 3.99 -9.49 9.12
CA GLU A 316 4.56 -9.80 10.41
C GLU A 316 4.31 -8.68 11.42
N ASN A 317 3.76 -9.02 12.59
CA ASN A 317 3.39 -8.06 13.65
C ASN A 317 2.50 -6.92 13.15
N CYS A 318 1.63 -7.18 12.16
CA CYS A 318 0.72 -6.20 11.59
C CYS A 318 -0.64 -6.18 12.31
N THR A 319 -1.32 -5.03 12.24
CA THR A 319 -2.67 -4.86 12.80
C THR A 319 -3.66 -4.48 11.71
N PHE A 320 -4.76 -5.22 11.63
CA PHE A 320 -5.85 -5.01 10.69
C PHE A 320 -7.13 -4.72 11.46
N ILE A 321 -7.75 -3.56 11.22
CA ILE A 321 -8.98 -3.14 11.91
C ILE A 321 -10.05 -2.83 10.87
N GLY A 322 -11.02 -3.74 10.73
CA GLY A 322 -12.19 -3.59 9.89
C GLY A 322 -13.33 -2.89 10.64
N THR A 323 -13.77 -1.74 10.16
CA THR A 323 -14.82 -0.94 10.81
C THR A 323 -16.15 -0.96 10.07
N THR A 324 -16.13 -0.84 8.75
CA THR A 324 -17.30 -0.88 7.86
C THR A 324 -17.19 -1.96 6.79
N SER A 325 -16.05 -2.60 6.69
CA SER A 325 -15.76 -3.72 5.82
C SER A 325 -14.74 -4.66 6.50
N TRP A 326 -14.31 -5.68 5.80
CA TRP A 326 -13.42 -6.72 6.29
C TRP A 326 -12.09 -6.16 6.84
N ALA A 327 -11.57 -6.75 7.91
CA ALA A 327 -10.21 -6.47 8.35
C ALA A 327 -9.19 -6.88 7.26
N ALA A 328 -9.41 -8.03 6.60
CA ALA A 328 -8.60 -8.46 5.46
C ALA A 328 -9.38 -9.40 4.53
N TRP A 329 -9.04 -9.34 3.24
CA TRP A 329 -9.49 -10.22 2.16
C TRP A 329 -8.28 -10.78 1.39
N PRO A 330 -7.56 -11.79 1.94
CA PRO A 330 -6.31 -12.30 1.37
C PRO A 330 -6.56 -13.49 0.43
N ASN A 331 -7.19 -13.27 -0.71
CA ASN A 331 -7.55 -14.33 -1.67
C ASN A 331 -6.46 -14.56 -2.73
N LYS A 332 -5.19 -14.63 -2.31
CA LYS A 332 -4.05 -14.90 -3.21
C LYS A 332 -3.10 -15.95 -2.63
N PRO A 333 -2.47 -16.76 -3.50
CA PRO A 333 -1.61 -17.85 -3.05
C PRO A 333 -0.37 -17.37 -2.30
N ARG A 334 0.08 -18.18 -1.33
CA ARG A 334 1.27 -17.95 -0.52
C ARG A 334 1.22 -16.67 0.30
N PHE A 335 0.04 -16.30 0.80
CA PHE A 335 -0.08 -15.23 1.78
C PHE A 335 0.10 -15.80 3.18
N SER A 336 0.94 -15.16 3.98
CA SER A 336 1.25 -15.59 5.35
C SER A 336 1.16 -14.43 6.33
N PHE A 337 0.56 -14.70 7.46
CA PHE A 337 0.40 -13.76 8.57
C PHE A 337 1.04 -14.34 9.82
N SER A 338 2.02 -13.66 10.38
CA SER A 338 2.70 -14.07 11.60
C SER A 338 2.56 -13.01 12.68
N LYS A 339 2.09 -13.39 13.86
CA LYS A 339 1.91 -12.50 15.03
C LYS A 339 1.04 -11.27 14.72
N CYS A 340 0.12 -11.40 13.77
CA CYS A 340 -0.79 -10.33 13.40
C CYS A 340 -2.03 -10.28 14.31
N THR A 341 -2.61 -9.08 14.42
CA THR A 341 -3.87 -8.86 15.13
C THR A 341 -4.95 -8.43 14.14
N PHE A 342 -6.06 -9.14 14.14
CA PHE A 342 -7.26 -8.81 13.37
C PHE A 342 -8.36 -8.37 14.32
N VAL A 343 -8.83 -7.15 14.18
CA VAL A 343 -10.01 -6.63 14.88
C VAL A 343 -11.14 -6.50 13.86
N GLY A 344 -12.13 -7.36 13.95
CA GLY A 344 -13.17 -7.54 12.94
C GLY A 344 -12.90 -8.71 11.99
N ALA A 345 -13.90 -9.01 11.17
CA ALA A 345 -13.93 -10.21 10.36
C ALA A 345 -12.95 -10.18 9.18
N ILE A 346 -12.39 -11.35 8.87
CA ILE A 346 -11.67 -11.62 7.62
C ILE A 346 -12.53 -12.47 6.69
N THR A 347 -12.24 -12.41 5.39
CA THR A 347 -12.91 -13.23 4.38
C THR A 347 -11.95 -13.77 3.33
N HIS A 348 -12.37 -14.81 2.58
CA HIS A 348 -11.72 -15.33 1.38
C HIS A 348 -10.21 -15.57 1.52
N ALA A 349 -9.73 -16.09 2.64
CA ALA A 349 -8.36 -16.59 2.69
C ALA A 349 -8.15 -17.68 1.64
N PHE A 350 -7.11 -17.54 0.82
CA PHE A 350 -6.88 -18.42 -0.32
C PHE A 350 -6.61 -19.87 0.11
N GLY A 351 -7.47 -20.77 -0.31
CA GLY A 351 -7.31 -22.20 -0.13
C GLY A 351 -6.81 -22.90 -1.38
N ASP A 352 -5.92 -23.88 -1.24
CA ASP A 352 -5.33 -24.63 -2.37
C ASP A 352 -5.12 -26.09 -1.99
N PRO A 353 -5.23 -27.05 -2.95
CA PRO A 353 -4.83 -28.43 -2.75
C PRO A 353 -3.38 -28.61 -2.28
N ASP A 354 -2.47 -27.74 -2.73
CA ASP A 354 -1.10 -27.65 -2.24
C ASP A 354 -1.05 -26.76 -0.98
N PRO A 355 -0.76 -27.33 0.21
CA PRO A 355 -0.69 -26.56 1.47
C PRO A 355 0.33 -25.42 1.43
N ALA A 356 1.39 -25.53 0.61
CA ALA A 356 2.41 -24.49 0.45
C ALA A 356 1.88 -23.25 -0.28
N ARG A 357 0.72 -23.36 -0.92
CA ARG A 357 0.07 -22.26 -1.64
C ARG A 357 -1.08 -21.64 -0.87
N ALA A 358 -1.69 -22.37 0.07
CA ALA A 358 -2.78 -21.88 0.88
C ALA A 358 -2.34 -20.76 1.84
N CYS A 359 -3.26 -19.91 2.25
CA CYS A 359 -3.03 -18.91 3.29
C CYS A 359 -2.67 -19.56 4.62
N ARG A 360 -1.78 -18.90 5.35
CA ARG A 360 -1.30 -19.35 6.65
C ARG A 360 -1.34 -18.22 7.67
N PHE A 361 -1.86 -18.53 8.86
CA PHE A 361 -1.92 -17.66 10.02
C PHE A 361 -1.18 -18.31 11.18
N ASP A 362 -0.07 -17.70 11.62
CA ASP A 362 0.79 -18.20 12.69
C ASP A 362 0.79 -17.24 13.87
N TYR A 363 0.46 -17.70 15.08
CA TYR A 363 0.42 -16.88 16.29
C TYR A 363 -0.45 -15.62 16.17
N CYS A 364 -1.49 -15.65 15.33
CA CYS A 364 -2.36 -14.50 15.11
C CYS A 364 -3.47 -14.43 16.17
N ARG A 365 -3.98 -13.20 16.38
CA ARG A 365 -5.11 -12.92 17.27
C ARG A 365 -6.28 -12.39 16.46
N PHE A 366 -7.47 -12.92 16.73
CA PHE A 366 -8.74 -12.52 16.12
C PHE A 366 -9.67 -12.01 17.21
N LEU A 367 -10.08 -10.75 17.11
CA LEU A 367 -10.77 -10.00 18.16
C LEU A 367 -11.98 -9.28 17.59
N ASP A 368 -12.99 -9.06 18.44
CA ASP A 368 -14.21 -8.31 18.07
C ASP A 368 -14.54 -7.17 19.05
N ASP A 369 -13.55 -6.73 19.83
CA ASP A 369 -13.73 -5.68 20.85
C ASP A 369 -13.74 -4.29 20.21
N PRO A 370 -14.88 -3.54 20.29
CA PRO A 370 -14.99 -2.17 19.79
C PRO A 370 -14.00 -1.18 20.41
N ALA A 371 -13.51 -1.44 21.62
CA ALA A 371 -12.52 -0.58 22.27
C ALA A 371 -11.16 -0.56 21.55
N LEU A 372 -10.90 -1.57 20.70
CA LEU A 372 -9.70 -1.67 19.87
C LEU A 372 -9.84 -0.96 18.52
N SER A 373 -11.01 -0.42 18.20
CA SER A 373 -11.29 0.29 16.96
C SER A 373 -11.26 1.80 17.15
N PRO A 374 -10.68 2.58 16.24
CA PRO A 374 -10.55 4.02 16.38
C PRO A 374 -11.90 4.77 16.45
N ASN A 375 -12.98 4.17 15.96
CA ASN A 375 -14.33 4.78 15.96
C ASN A 375 -15.37 3.95 16.73
N GLY A 376 -14.94 2.96 17.52
CA GLY A 376 -15.85 2.11 18.29
C GLY A 376 -16.68 1.13 17.45
N LEU A 377 -16.39 0.99 16.15
CA LEU A 377 -17.07 0.07 15.25
C LEU A 377 -16.15 -1.10 14.89
N VAL A 378 -16.70 -2.30 14.89
CA VAL A 378 -16.02 -3.53 14.44
C VAL A 378 -16.92 -4.25 13.45
N TYR A 379 -16.39 -4.52 12.27
CA TYR A 379 -17.11 -5.22 11.22
C TYR A 379 -17.23 -6.72 11.51
N GLY A 380 -18.45 -7.21 11.60
CA GLY A 380 -18.75 -8.62 11.87
C GLY A 380 -19.02 -9.45 10.61
N GLY A 381 -18.63 -8.98 9.43
CA GLY A 381 -18.89 -9.69 8.17
C GLY A 381 -20.32 -9.46 7.63
N ALA A 382 -20.54 -9.91 6.40
CA ALA A 382 -21.84 -9.80 5.72
C ALA A 382 -22.83 -10.92 6.15
N ASN A 383 -22.32 -12.01 6.70
CA ASN A 383 -23.14 -13.14 7.17
C ASN A 383 -23.91 -12.75 8.44
N PRO A 384 -25.23 -12.99 8.54
CA PRO A 384 -26.03 -12.71 9.73
C PRO A 384 -25.49 -13.35 11.02
N SER A 385 -24.82 -14.48 10.92
CA SER A 385 -24.18 -15.17 12.05
C SER A 385 -22.87 -14.53 12.49
N ARG A 386 -22.34 -13.54 11.73
CA ARG A 386 -21.14 -12.75 12.04
C ARG A 386 -19.87 -13.57 12.36
N PRO A 387 -19.47 -14.54 11.53
CA PRO A 387 -18.23 -15.27 11.77
C PRO A 387 -17.01 -14.32 11.66
N ILE A 388 -16.09 -14.47 12.62
CA ILE A 388 -14.84 -13.68 12.62
C ILE A 388 -13.93 -14.00 11.43
N ALA A 389 -14.11 -15.17 10.85
CA ALA A 389 -13.50 -15.58 9.59
C ALA A 389 -14.57 -16.32 8.76
N ASP A 390 -14.94 -15.74 7.61
CA ASP A 390 -15.88 -16.30 6.65
C ASP A 390 -15.10 -16.77 5.42
N LEU A 391 -14.80 -18.08 5.39
CA LEU A 391 -13.86 -18.66 4.44
C LEU A 391 -14.56 -19.69 3.52
N PRO A 392 -15.18 -19.23 2.41
CA PRO A 392 -15.88 -20.14 1.49
C PRO A 392 -14.95 -21.10 0.76
N ASN A 393 -13.70 -20.71 0.48
CA ASN A 393 -12.67 -21.57 -0.12
C ASN A 393 -11.48 -21.68 0.82
N ASN A 394 -11.48 -22.71 1.69
CA ASN A 394 -10.56 -22.80 2.80
C ASN A 394 -9.68 -24.06 2.80
N LYS A 395 -9.52 -24.73 1.65
CA LYS A 395 -8.72 -25.95 1.56
C LYS A 395 -7.27 -25.69 1.96
N ASN A 396 -6.81 -26.40 3.00
CA ASN A 396 -5.48 -26.28 3.58
C ASN A 396 -5.14 -24.88 4.14
N VAL A 397 -6.11 -23.98 4.28
CA VAL A 397 -5.89 -22.76 5.08
C VAL A 397 -5.54 -23.21 6.50
N LEU A 398 -4.43 -22.69 7.02
CA LEU A 398 -3.87 -23.11 8.29
C LEU A 398 -3.94 -21.97 9.32
N PHE A 399 -4.50 -22.27 10.47
CA PHE A 399 -4.37 -21.48 11.69
C PHE A 399 -3.50 -22.26 12.67
N ASP A 400 -2.30 -21.75 12.96
CA ASP A 400 -1.34 -22.38 13.86
C ASP A 400 -1.05 -21.46 15.06
N HIS A 401 -1.21 -21.99 16.29
CA HIS A 401 -1.07 -21.22 17.53
C HIS A 401 -1.91 -19.92 17.56
N CYS A 402 -3.03 -19.89 16.84
CA CYS A 402 -3.89 -18.71 16.78
C CYS A 402 -4.83 -18.63 17.98
N LYS A 403 -5.13 -17.38 18.39
CA LYS A 403 -6.09 -17.08 19.44
C LYS A 403 -7.30 -16.34 18.87
N PHE A 404 -8.48 -16.92 19.00
CA PHE A 404 -9.76 -16.27 18.73
C PHE A 404 -10.40 -15.92 20.08
N ASP A 405 -10.51 -14.64 20.40
CA ASP A 405 -11.03 -14.15 21.68
C ASP A 405 -12.18 -13.18 21.41
N LEU A 406 -13.39 -13.74 21.29
CA LEU A 406 -14.57 -13.03 20.83
C LEU A 406 -15.46 -12.71 22.03
N THR A 407 -15.42 -11.48 22.47
CA THR A 407 -16.08 -11.03 23.70
C THR A 407 -17.38 -10.27 23.45
N HIS A 408 -17.74 -9.99 22.19
CA HIS A 408 -18.92 -9.22 21.81
C HIS A 408 -19.87 -10.03 20.93
N ARG A 409 -20.04 -9.63 19.66
CA ARG A 409 -21.11 -10.13 18.78
C ARG A 409 -20.66 -11.16 17.77
N SER A 410 -19.34 -11.24 17.51
CA SER A 410 -18.83 -12.19 16.54
C SER A 410 -18.85 -13.62 17.09
N VAL A 411 -18.96 -14.58 16.17
CA VAL A 411 -18.84 -16.00 16.45
C VAL A 411 -17.55 -16.55 15.82
N LEU A 412 -17.13 -17.74 16.25
CA LEU A 412 -15.95 -18.43 15.74
C LEU A 412 -16.04 -18.65 14.23
N PRO A 413 -14.95 -18.98 13.55
CA PRO A 413 -14.90 -19.08 12.10
C PRO A 413 -16.00 -19.91 11.46
N TRP A 414 -16.43 -19.52 10.27
CA TRP A 414 -17.21 -20.37 9.38
C TRP A 414 -16.27 -20.99 8.36
N THR A 415 -15.99 -22.28 8.55
CA THR A 415 -15.03 -23.05 7.75
C THR A 415 -15.59 -24.46 7.48
N THR A 416 -14.90 -25.23 6.66
CA THR A 416 -15.24 -26.61 6.33
C THR A 416 -14.14 -27.57 6.84
N ASN A 417 -14.37 -28.86 6.71
CA ASN A 417 -13.48 -29.92 7.19
C ASN A 417 -12.09 -29.97 6.52
N VAL A 418 -11.83 -29.09 5.57
CA VAL A 418 -10.52 -28.99 4.87
C VAL A 418 -9.62 -27.87 5.38
N THR A 419 -10.11 -27.06 6.34
CA THR A 419 -9.30 -26.10 7.10
C THR A 419 -8.48 -26.83 8.17
N ILE A 420 -7.33 -26.32 8.52
CA ILE A 420 -6.44 -26.91 9.54
C ILE A 420 -6.32 -25.93 10.72
N TYR A 421 -6.58 -26.45 11.90
CA TYR A 421 -6.37 -25.76 13.19
C TYR A 421 -5.33 -26.53 13.98
N ALA A 422 -4.19 -25.90 14.24
CA ALA A 422 -3.09 -26.47 15.01
C ALA A 422 -2.85 -25.65 16.27
N ASN A 423 -2.94 -26.26 17.44
CA ASN A 423 -2.63 -25.61 18.73
C ASN A 423 -3.40 -24.29 18.99
N CYS A 424 -4.63 -24.20 18.51
CA CYS A 424 -5.44 -22.97 18.61
C CYS A 424 -6.24 -22.89 19.92
N SER A 425 -6.47 -21.66 20.37
CA SER A 425 -7.41 -21.33 21.45
C SER A 425 -8.53 -20.47 20.90
N MET A 426 -9.77 -20.92 21.03
CA MET A 426 -10.95 -20.28 20.44
C MET A 426 -12.03 -20.09 21.51
N SER A 427 -12.49 -18.85 21.70
CA SER A 427 -13.62 -18.56 22.60
C SER A 427 -14.56 -17.55 21.98
N GLN A 428 -15.86 -17.76 22.15
CA GLN A 428 -16.91 -16.80 21.83
C GLN A 428 -17.87 -16.63 22.99
N ARG A 429 -18.30 -15.39 23.22
CA ARG A 429 -19.33 -15.05 24.20
C ARG A 429 -20.73 -15.03 23.55
N ALA A 430 -20.82 -14.72 22.26
CA ALA A 430 -22.08 -14.68 21.54
C ALA A 430 -22.78 -16.05 21.60
N PRO A 431 -24.12 -16.09 21.87
CA PRO A 431 -24.87 -17.35 22.01
C PRO A 431 -25.13 -18.04 20.66
N ALA A 432 -24.97 -17.33 19.54
CA ALA A 432 -25.21 -17.87 18.22
C ALA A 432 -24.25 -19.02 17.90
N LYS A 433 -24.77 -20.02 17.16
CA LYS A 433 -24.02 -21.21 16.78
C LYS A 433 -22.97 -20.87 15.74
N SER A 434 -21.75 -21.38 15.90
CA SER A 434 -20.64 -21.23 14.96
C SER A 434 -20.19 -22.58 14.39
N TYR A 435 -19.42 -22.53 13.31
CA TYR A 435 -19.04 -23.69 12.50
C TYR A 435 -17.54 -23.74 12.23
N PRO A 436 -16.68 -23.78 13.26
CA PRO A 436 -15.22 -23.87 13.07
C PRO A 436 -14.85 -25.33 12.73
N ARG A 437 -15.31 -25.77 11.57
CA ARG A 437 -15.08 -27.11 11.07
C ARG A 437 -13.70 -27.24 10.47
N GLY A 438 -13.01 -28.37 10.74
CA GLY A 438 -11.65 -28.55 10.24
C GLY A 438 -10.98 -29.81 10.65
N THR A 439 -9.70 -29.91 10.35
CA THR A 439 -8.80 -30.92 10.94
C THR A 439 -8.07 -30.27 12.11
N PHE A 440 -8.26 -30.81 13.30
CA PHE A 440 -7.63 -30.30 14.54
C PHE A 440 -6.39 -31.14 14.85
N THR A 441 -5.21 -30.49 14.82
CA THR A 441 -3.91 -31.13 15.12
C THR A 441 -3.27 -30.46 16.34
N GLY A 442 -2.44 -31.21 17.09
CA GLY A 442 -1.89 -30.71 18.35
C GLY A 442 -2.97 -30.50 19.41
N LEU A 443 -2.80 -29.50 20.27
CA LEU A 443 -3.76 -29.21 21.36
C LEU A 443 -4.63 -28.01 21.03
N ASN A 444 -5.92 -28.24 20.77
CA ASN A 444 -6.89 -27.19 20.51
C ASN A 444 -7.90 -27.06 21.68
N ARG A 445 -8.26 -25.80 22.00
CA ARG A 445 -9.27 -25.49 23.02
C ARG A 445 -10.37 -24.64 22.40
N ILE A 446 -11.61 -25.06 22.52
CA ILE A 446 -12.78 -24.34 21.99
C ILE A 446 -13.79 -24.12 23.10
N SER A 447 -14.26 -22.90 23.26
CA SER A 447 -15.33 -22.54 24.20
C SER A 447 -16.42 -21.74 23.48
N GLY A 448 -17.67 -22.21 23.57
CA GLY A 448 -18.83 -21.58 22.95
C GLY A 448 -19.82 -22.56 22.36
N ASN A 449 -20.85 -22.03 21.69
CA ASN A 449 -21.87 -22.85 21.00
C ASN A 449 -21.37 -23.17 19.58
N VAL A 450 -20.80 -24.37 19.40
CA VAL A 450 -20.14 -24.77 18.15
C VAL A 450 -20.73 -26.03 17.55
N ASP A 451 -20.64 -26.15 16.23
CA ASP A 451 -20.93 -27.35 15.47
C ASP A 451 -19.65 -27.80 14.74
N LEU A 452 -19.14 -28.95 15.19
CA LEU A 452 -17.93 -29.58 14.64
C LEU A 452 -18.23 -30.75 13.71
N TYR A 453 -19.47 -30.86 13.22
CA TYR A 453 -19.86 -31.94 12.33
C TYR A 453 -18.91 -32.10 11.14
N SER A 454 -18.52 -33.33 10.82
CA SER A 454 -17.53 -33.67 9.80
C SER A 454 -16.07 -33.21 10.05
N SER A 455 -15.77 -32.63 11.21
CA SER A 455 -14.40 -32.33 11.59
C SER A 455 -13.58 -33.58 11.86
N ARG A 456 -12.25 -33.49 11.72
CA ARG A 456 -11.31 -34.58 12.03
C ARG A 456 -10.45 -34.16 13.22
N ILE A 457 -10.36 -35.01 14.23
CA ILE A 457 -9.49 -34.79 15.38
C ILE A 457 -8.28 -35.71 15.23
N GLN A 458 -7.11 -35.09 14.99
CA GLN A 458 -5.82 -35.80 14.85
C GLN A 458 -4.84 -35.45 16.00
N GLY A 459 -5.33 -34.74 17.02
CA GLY A 459 -4.62 -34.37 18.22
C GLY A 459 -5.56 -34.37 19.40
N GLU A 460 -5.36 -33.47 20.36
CA GLU A 460 -6.22 -33.27 21.52
C GLU A 460 -7.16 -32.09 21.28
N LEU A 461 -8.47 -32.28 21.47
CA LEU A 461 -9.47 -31.23 21.42
C LEU A 461 -10.22 -31.12 22.73
N ILE A 462 -10.17 -29.96 23.38
CA ILE A 462 -10.94 -29.65 24.57
C ILE A 462 -12.11 -28.74 24.18
N LEU A 463 -13.33 -29.26 24.28
CA LEU A 463 -14.54 -28.50 23.97
C LEU A 463 -15.31 -28.18 25.26
N ASN A 464 -15.49 -26.92 25.58
CA ASN A 464 -16.17 -26.45 26.79
C ASN A 464 -15.65 -27.18 28.07
N GLY A 465 -14.32 -27.31 28.15
CA GLY A 465 -13.63 -27.94 29.27
C GLY A 465 -13.65 -29.48 29.29
N ARG A 466 -14.18 -30.14 28.25
CA ARG A 466 -14.22 -31.63 28.14
C ARG A 466 -13.36 -32.07 26.95
N SER A 467 -12.58 -33.13 27.13
CA SER A 467 -11.85 -33.77 26.05
C SER A 467 -12.82 -34.43 25.06
N VAL A 468 -12.60 -34.20 23.77
CA VAL A 468 -13.33 -34.80 22.64
C VAL A 468 -12.35 -35.69 21.89
N HIS A 469 -12.75 -36.98 21.69
CA HIS A 469 -11.94 -37.99 21.03
C HIS A 469 -12.52 -38.33 19.65
#